data_a417cad5dcf735e3229e3b33a289f070
#
_entry.id   a417cad5dcf735e3229e3b33a289f070
#
_cell.length_a   1.000
_cell.length_b   1.000
_cell.length_c   1.000
_cell.angle_alpha   90.00
_cell.angle_beta   90.00
_cell.angle_gamma   90.00
#
_symmetry.space_group_name_H-M   'P 1'
#
loop_
_entity.id
_entity.type
_entity.pdbx_description
1 polymer ?
#
loop_
_entity_poly.entity_id
_entity_poly.type
_entity_poly.pdbx_seq_one_letter_code
_entity_poly.pdbx_strand_id
1 'polypeptide(L)'
;KEILDALHDNTFFRTYSSFRYNAQEMGPQSVISAVERVAPQINEVVNTTIAHNTSAGSLRLAAEMTYPKYMTGIDAHLTPGGYWTENAKDDASQAMILQGRRIAGPAVNKKRDFGNVGLSVGTWISRAFPDFKPRRILDMATQEGKQIYAYHQLFPQAELYGVDIAAPSLRYGHAKAIAAGVPIHFSQQNC
;
A
#
# COMPACT_ATOMS: atom_id res chain seq x y z
N LYS A 1 -3.11 2.39 28.84
CA LYS A 1 -1.81 2.19 29.51
C LYS A 1 -1.85 0.90 30.33
N GLU A 2 -2.77 0.73 31.28
CA GLU A 2 -2.89 -0.45 32.16
C GLU A 2 -2.98 -1.78 31.38
N ILE A 3 -3.75 -1.85 30.31
CA ILE A 3 -3.86 -3.05 29.45
C ILE A 3 -2.51 -3.39 28.80
N LEU A 4 -1.80 -2.39 28.30
CA LEU A 4 -0.49 -2.61 27.67
C LEU A 4 0.55 -3.06 28.70
N ASP A 5 0.55 -2.47 29.90
CA ASP A 5 1.47 -2.84 30.96
C ASP A 5 1.21 -4.31 31.38
N ALA A 6 -0.05 -4.70 31.58
CA ALA A 6 -0.42 -6.09 31.89
C ALA A 6 -0.06 -7.09 30.76
N LEU A 7 -0.19 -6.69 29.50
CA LEU A 7 0.22 -7.51 28.35
C LEU A 7 1.75 -7.65 28.29
N HIS A 8 2.50 -6.59 28.59
CA HIS A 8 3.96 -6.64 28.59
C HIS A 8 4.52 -7.54 29.69
N ASP A 9 3.82 -7.69 30.81
CA ASP A 9 4.22 -8.62 31.88
C ASP A 9 3.84 -10.08 31.59
N ASN A 10 2.99 -10.31 30.59
CA ASN A 10 2.56 -11.66 30.21
C ASN A 10 3.59 -12.34 29.29
N THR A 11 4.22 -13.41 29.76
CA THR A 11 5.24 -14.14 29.02
C THR A 11 4.71 -14.72 27.71
N PHE A 12 3.48 -15.23 27.69
CA PHE A 12 2.87 -15.76 26.47
C PHE A 12 2.70 -14.66 25.43
N PHE A 13 2.18 -13.49 25.83
CA PHE A 13 2.02 -12.36 24.92
C PHE A 13 3.36 -11.87 24.37
N ARG A 14 4.39 -11.80 25.19
CA ARG A 14 5.74 -11.41 24.75
C ARG A 14 6.30 -12.39 23.73
N THR A 15 6.20 -13.69 24.01
CA THR A 15 6.65 -14.74 23.09
C THR A 15 5.87 -14.71 21.77
N TYR A 16 4.53 -14.62 21.84
CA TYR A 16 3.67 -14.50 20.67
C TYR A 16 4.02 -13.26 19.83
N SER A 17 4.22 -12.11 20.48
CA SER A 17 4.61 -10.87 19.80
C SER A 17 5.94 -11.00 19.09
N SER A 18 6.94 -11.62 19.71
CA SER A 18 8.24 -11.87 19.11
C SER A 18 8.11 -12.75 17.85
N PHE A 19 7.38 -13.85 17.92
CA PHE A 19 7.13 -14.69 16.74
C PHE A 19 6.38 -13.95 15.63
N ARG A 20 5.38 -13.15 16.00
CA ARG A 20 4.61 -12.38 15.04
C ARG A 20 5.48 -11.35 14.29
N TYR A 21 6.36 -10.64 15.01
CA TYR A 21 7.26 -9.67 14.40
C TYR A 21 8.27 -10.36 13.48
N ASN A 22 8.88 -11.45 13.92
CA ASN A 22 9.81 -12.22 13.10
C ASN A 22 9.12 -12.74 11.82
N ALA A 23 7.93 -13.30 11.93
CA ALA A 23 7.17 -13.77 10.77
C ALA A 23 6.78 -12.62 9.81
N GLN A 24 6.49 -11.43 10.35
CA GLN A 24 6.21 -10.26 9.53
C GLN A 24 7.45 -9.79 8.75
N GLU A 25 8.61 -9.79 9.39
CA GLU A 25 9.88 -9.39 8.77
C GLU A 25 10.34 -10.39 7.70
N MET A 26 10.15 -11.68 7.93
CA MET A 26 10.49 -12.73 6.95
C MET A 26 9.76 -12.57 5.61
N GLY A 27 8.57 -11.99 5.61
CA GLY A 27 7.80 -11.78 4.39
C GLY A 27 8.53 -10.91 3.36
N PRO A 28 8.86 -9.64 3.67
CA PRO A 28 9.70 -8.80 2.82
C PRO A 28 11.05 -9.43 2.50
N GLN A 29 11.76 -9.94 3.51
CA GLN A 29 13.09 -10.53 3.33
C GLN A 29 13.10 -11.68 2.31
N SER A 30 12.05 -12.49 2.27
CA SER A 30 11.97 -13.65 1.37
C SER A 30 11.93 -13.27 -0.12
N VAL A 31 11.60 -12.04 -0.45
CA VAL A 31 11.44 -11.58 -1.84
C VAL A 31 12.46 -10.53 -2.28
N ILE A 32 13.23 -9.93 -1.36
CA ILE A 32 14.18 -8.86 -1.66
C ILE A 32 15.09 -9.24 -2.82
N SER A 33 15.83 -10.36 -2.72
CA SER A 33 16.79 -10.76 -3.74
C SER A 33 16.14 -11.03 -5.10
N ALA A 34 14.87 -11.44 -5.13
CA ALA A 34 14.14 -11.63 -6.38
C ALA A 34 13.74 -10.28 -6.98
N VAL A 35 13.25 -9.37 -6.15
CA VAL A 35 12.86 -8.01 -6.60
C VAL A 35 14.09 -7.23 -7.05
N GLU A 36 15.20 -7.25 -6.32
CA GLU A 36 16.43 -6.56 -6.70
C GLU A 36 16.95 -6.98 -8.07
N ARG A 37 16.89 -8.29 -8.40
CA ARG A 37 17.29 -8.79 -9.72
C ARG A 37 16.46 -8.23 -10.87
N VAL A 38 15.20 -7.92 -10.64
CA VAL A 38 14.26 -7.41 -11.66
C VAL A 38 13.86 -5.96 -11.45
N ALA A 39 14.45 -5.28 -10.47
CA ALA A 39 14.13 -3.88 -10.17
C ALA A 39 14.30 -2.94 -11.37
N PRO A 40 15.37 -3.05 -12.19
CA PRO A 40 15.49 -2.21 -13.38
C PRO A 40 14.31 -2.38 -14.34
N GLN A 41 13.87 -3.61 -14.58
CA GLN A 41 12.74 -3.89 -15.47
C GLN A 41 11.42 -3.41 -14.87
N ILE A 42 11.21 -3.56 -13.57
CA ILE A 42 10.02 -3.03 -12.90
C ILE A 42 9.96 -1.51 -13.05
N ASN A 43 11.07 -0.83 -12.75
CA ASN A 43 11.15 0.63 -12.84
C ASN A 43 10.96 1.13 -14.28
N GLU A 44 11.54 0.46 -15.25
CA GLU A 44 11.35 0.78 -16.67
C GLU A 44 9.88 0.66 -17.08
N VAL A 45 9.22 -0.46 -16.77
CA VAL A 45 7.81 -0.68 -17.13
C VAL A 45 6.90 0.33 -16.44
N VAL A 46 7.11 0.59 -15.16
CA VAL A 46 6.29 1.54 -14.39
C VAL A 46 6.47 2.96 -14.93
N ASN A 47 7.71 3.42 -15.10
CA ASN A 47 7.98 4.78 -15.53
C ASN A 47 7.56 5.03 -16.99
N THR A 48 7.74 4.04 -17.87
CA THR A 48 7.24 4.10 -19.25
C THR A 48 5.71 4.16 -19.28
N THR A 49 5.03 3.37 -18.47
CA THR A 49 3.56 3.39 -18.36
C THR A 49 3.08 4.77 -17.91
N ILE A 50 3.72 5.37 -16.92
CA ILE A 50 3.37 6.71 -16.42
C ILE A 50 3.63 7.78 -17.49
N ALA A 51 4.77 7.72 -18.18
CA ALA A 51 5.14 8.71 -19.20
C ALA A 51 4.20 8.71 -20.40
N HIS A 52 3.62 7.56 -20.77
CA HIS A 52 2.68 7.42 -21.88
C HIS A 52 1.21 7.59 -21.48
N ASN A 53 0.94 7.93 -20.22
CA ASN A 53 -0.43 8.12 -19.75
C ASN A 53 -1.05 9.39 -20.33
N THR A 54 -2.17 9.24 -21.03
CA THR A 54 -2.91 10.36 -21.62
C THR A 54 -4.25 10.65 -20.93
N SER A 55 -4.72 9.83 -20.01
CA SER A 55 -6.13 9.91 -19.61
C SER A 55 -6.54 9.42 -18.23
N ALA A 56 -5.71 8.76 -17.47
CA ALA A 56 -6.17 8.08 -16.25
C ALA A 56 -5.58 8.67 -14.97
N GLY A 57 -6.26 9.64 -14.37
CA GLY A 57 -5.87 10.22 -13.09
C GLY A 57 -4.58 11.05 -13.14
N SER A 58 -3.90 11.17 -12.01
CA SER A 58 -2.64 11.94 -11.91
C SER A 58 -1.74 11.40 -10.80
N LEU A 59 -0.45 11.66 -10.91
CA LEU A 59 0.54 11.42 -9.87
C LEU A 59 1.27 12.71 -9.53
N ARG A 60 1.18 13.12 -8.27
CA ARG A 60 1.92 14.28 -7.74
C ARG A 60 2.80 13.85 -6.59
N LEU A 61 4.11 13.83 -6.81
CA LEU A 61 5.11 13.56 -5.80
C LEU A 61 5.63 14.87 -5.21
N ALA A 62 6.01 14.84 -3.95
CA ALA A 62 6.68 15.96 -3.30
C ALA A 62 8.10 16.08 -3.83
N ALA A 63 8.56 17.30 -4.14
CA ALA A 63 9.94 17.54 -4.55
C ALA A 63 10.94 17.17 -3.43
N GLU A 64 10.53 17.44 -2.19
CA GLU A 64 11.24 17.05 -0.98
C GLU A 64 10.21 16.52 0.03
N MET A 65 10.48 15.36 0.62
CA MET A 65 9.65 14.78 1.66
C MET A 65 10.44 14.67 2.96
N THR A 66 9.93 15.32 4.01
CA THR A 66 10.45 15.14 5.36
C THR A 66 9.70 13.98 6.02
N TYR A 67 10.40 12.88 6.23
CA TYR A 67 9.83 11.72 6.92
C TYR A 67 9.81 11.95 8.43
N PRO A 68 8.69 11.72 9.11
CA PRO A 68 8.59 11.91 10.55
C PRO A 68 9.43 10.89 11.32
N LYS A 69 9.90 11.28 12.50
CA LYS A 69 10.79 10.45 13.33
C LYS A 69 10.18 9.09 13.72
N TYR A 70 8.86 9.01 13.86
CA TYR A 70 8.20 7.74 14.18
C TYR A 70 8.29 6.72 13.03
N MET A 71 8.51 7.18 11.79
CA MET A 71 8.73 6.31 10.65
C MET A 71 10.21 5.92 10.49
N THR A 72 11.11 6.88 10.67
CA THR A 72 12.54 6.64 10.46
C THR A 72 13.21 5.92 11.63
N GLY A 73 12.60 5.97 12.81
CA GLY A 73 13.11 5.28 14.00
C GLY A 73 12.76 3.78 14.04
N ILE A 74 11.53 3.43 13.72
CA ILE A 74 11.06 2.04 13.71
C ILE A 74 10.08 1.87 12.55
N ASP A 75 10.41 1.04 11.57
CA ASP A 75 9.45 0.68 10.52
C ASP A 75 8.40 -0.30 11.07
N ALA A 76 7.17 0.20 11.23
CA ALA A 76 6.04 -0.62 11.68
C ALA A 76 5.71 -1.77 10.71
N HIS A 77 6.13 -1.69 9.45
CA HIS A 77 5.95 -2.73 8.45
C HIS A 77 7.08 -3.76 8.43
N LEU A 78 8.18 -3.50 9.14
CA LEU A 78 9.37 -4.33 9.18
C LEU A 78 9.93 -4.64 7.78
N THR A 79 9.82 -3.67 6.88
CA THR A 79 10.39 -3.75 5.54
C THR A 79 11.82 -3.24 5.61
N PRO A 80 12.83 -4.06 5.28
CA PRO A 80 14.22 -3.62 5.30
C PRO A 80 14.45 -2.34 4.50
N GLY A 81 15.11 -1.36 5.10
CA GLY A 81 15.30 -0.03 4.51
C GLY A 81 14.09 0.91 4.60
N GLY A 82 12.92 0.41 5.03
CA GLY A 82 11.65 1.14 5.04
C GLY A 82 10.94 1.08 3.71
N TYR A 83 9.61 0.98 3.73
CA TYR A 83 8.79 0.83 2.52
C TYR A 83 8.69 2.09 1.66
N TRP A 84 9.15 3.23 2.20
CA TRP A 84 9.16 4.54 1.51
C TRP A 84 10.48 4.84 0.81
N THR A 85 11.54 4.04 1.06
CA THR A 85 12.88 4.28 0.54
C THR A 85 12.93 4.06 -0.97
N GLU A 86 13.64 4.93 -1.66
CA GLU A 86 13.94 4.78 -3.08
C GLU A 86 15.37 4.25 -3.24
N ASN A 87 15.51 3.07 -3.81
CA ASN A 87 16.81 2.43 -4.05
C ASN A 87 17.43 2.83 -5.39
N ALA A 88 16.67 3.49 -6.23
CA ALA A 88 17.07 4.04 -7.51
C ALA A 88 16.28 5.33 -7.78
N LYS A 89 16.71 6.10 -8.77
CA LYS A 89 15.92 7.24 -9.24
C LYS A 89 14.57 6.75 -9.77
N ASP A 90 13.50 7.41 -9.35
CA ASP A 90 12.12 7.08 -9.74
C ASP A 90 11.75 5.62 -9.46
N ASP A 91 12.19 5.10 -8.33
CA ASP A 91 11.98 3.72 -7.92
C ASP A 91 10.49 3.41 -7.70
N ALA A 92 10.08 2.25 -8.20
CA ALA A 92 8.78 1.63 -7.94
C ALA A 92 8.95 0.19 -7.42
N SER A 93 10.16 -0.36 -7.50
CA SER A 93 10.44 -1.75 -7.15
C SER A 93 10.27 -2.02 -5.65
N GLN A 94 10.50 -1.02 -4.80
CA GLN A 94 10.28 -1.13 -3.35
C GLN A 94 8.82 -1.48 -3.02
N ALA A 95 7.86 -1.04 -3.81
CA ALA A 95 6.46 -1.46 -3.67
C ALA A 95 6.29 -2.98 -3.79
N MET A 96 7.08 -3.64 -4.63
CA MET A 96 7.04 -5.10 -4.80
C MET A 96 7.59 -5.83 -3.58
N ILE A 97 8.58 -5.30 -2.89
CA ILE A 97 9.09 -5.85 -1.63
C ILE A 97 8.01 -5.79 -0.56
N LEU A 98 7.32 -4.67 -0.42
CA LEU A 98 6.20 -4.53 0.50
C LEU A 98 5.06 -5.51 0.16
N GLN A 99 4.76 -5.72 -1.13
CA GLN A 99 3.75 -6.67 -1.60
C GLN A 99 4.20 -8.13 -1.50
N GLY A 100 5.49 -8.40 -1.49
CA GLY A 100 6.07 -9.75 -1.47
C GLY A 100 5.57 -10.61 -0.32
N ARG A 101 5.30 -10.01 0.81
CA ARG A 101 4.64 -10.63 1.94
C ARG A 101 3.29 -11.28 1.60
N ARG A 102 2.60 -10.77 0.59
CA ARG A 102 1.32 -11.31 0.09
C ARG A 102 1.53 -12.45 -0.90
N ILE A 103 2.66 -12.44 -1.59
CA ILE A 103 3.02 -13.45 -2.59
C ILE A 103 3.66 -14.66 -1.89
N ALA A 104 4.57 -14.43 -0.95
CA ALA A 104 5.28 -15.45 -0.21
C ALA A 104 4.48 -16.01 0.98
N GLY A 105 3.40 -15.35 1.38
CA GLY A 105 2.52 -15.85 2.42
C GLY A 105 1.89 -17.20 2.03
N PRO A 106 1.62 -18.08 2.99
CA PRO A 106 1.14 -19.42 2.70
C PRO A 106 -0.11 -19.36 1.83
N ALA A 107 -0.12 -20.13 0.77
CA ALA A 107 -1.27 -20.36 -0.10
C ALA A 107 -2.48 -20.99 0.64
N VAL A 108 -2.36 -21.15 1.95
CA VAL A 108 -3.27 -21.81 2.88
C VAL A 108 -4.65 -21.16 2.95
N ASN A 109 -4.82 -19.94 2.45
CA ASN A 109 -6.09 -19.25 2.57
C ASN A 109 -6.60 -18.62 1.26
N LYS A 110 -6.54 -19.35 0.15
CA LYS A 110 -7.29 -18.96 -1.07
C LYS A 110 -8.80 -18.76 -0.81
N LYS A 111 -9.34 -19.30 0.28
CA LYS A 111 -10.76 -19.11 0.68
C LYS A 111 -11.01 -17.89 1.58
N ARG A 112 -9.97 -17.28 2.12
CA ARG A 112 -10.09 -16.04 2.88
C ARG A 112 -9.50 -14.92 2.04
N ASP A 113 -10.27 -14.50 1.06
CA ASP A 113 -10.04 -13.20 0.46
C ASP A 113 -10.35 -12.11 1.51
N PHE A 114 -9.47 -11.98 2.50
CA PHE A 114 -9.40 -10.75 3.29
C PHE A 114 -9.00 -9.56 2.39
N GLY A 115 -9.12 -9.81 1.10
CA GLY A 115 -8.50 -9.17 0.00
C GLY A 115 -8.93 -7.76 -0.20
N ASN A 116 -10.12 -7.38 0.14
CA ASN A 116 -10.57 -6.05 -0.21
C ASN A 116 -11.40 -5.43 0.90
N VAL A 117 -10.70 -4.83 1.89
CA VAL A 117 -11.34 -4.04 2.94
C VAL A 117 -12.22 -2.95 2.31
N GLY A 118 -11.75 -2.31 1.22
CA GLY A 118 -12.51 -1.33 0.47
C GLY A 118 -13.84 -1.89 -0.05
N LEU A 119 -13.83 -3.12 -0.58
CA LEU A 119 -15.06 -3.78 -1.03
C LEU A 119 -16.02 -4.04 0.14
N SER A 120 -15.51 -4.53 1.27
CA SER A 120 -16.32 -4.81 2.45
C SER A 120 -16.94 -3.53 3.02
N VAL A 121 -16.12 -2.50 3.23
CA VAL A 121 -16.56 -1.20 3.75
C VAL A 121 -17.50 -0.51 2.78
N GLY A 122 -17.14 -0.43 1.50
CA GLY A 122 -17.96 0.20 0.48
C GLY A 122 -19.31 -0.49 0.29
N THR A 123 -19.33 -1.82 0.32
CA THR A 123 -20.59 -2.60 0.25
C THR A 123 -21.46 -2.33 1.47
N TRP A 124 -20.86 -2.28 2.67
CA TRP A 124 -21.60 -1.93 3.87
C TRP A 124 -22.19 -0.52 3.78
N ILE A 125 -21.39 0.46 3.36
CA ILE A 125 -21.87 1.85 3.18
C ILE A 125 -23.04 1.89 2.18
N SER A 126 -22.92 1.23 1.03
CA SER A 126 -23.96 1.21 0.00
C SER A 126 -25.28 0.61 0.48
N ARG A 127 -25.20 -0.37 1.40
CA ARG A 127 -26.38 -1.02 1.98
C ARG A 127 -26.98 -0.22 3.14
N ALA A 128 -26.13 0.31 4.01
CA ALA A 128 -26.57 1.05 5.20
C ALA A 128 -27.10 2.45 4.82
N PHE A 129 -26.56 3.03 3.75
CA PHE A 129 -26.86 4.38 3.29
C PHE A 129 -27.13 4.39 1.78
N PRO A 130 -28.27 3.86 1.30
CA PRO A 130 -28.53 3.67 -0.15
C PRO A 130 -28.59 4.99 -0.94
N ASP A 131 -28.92 6.09 -0.26
CA ASP A 131 -29.00 7.41 -0.87
C ASP A 131 -27.64 8.16 -0.83
N PHE A 132 -26.63 7.61 -0.19
CA PHE A 132 -25.30 8.20 -0.13
C PHE A 132 -24.60 8.03 -1.48
N LYS A 133 -24.36 9.15 -2.16
CA LYS A 133 -23.68 9.20 -3.46
C LYS A 133 -22.45 10.11 -3.35
N PRO A 134 -21.30 9.56 -2.92
CA PRO A 134 -20.08 10.34 -2.78
C PRO A 134 -19.64 10.89 -4.14
N ARG A 135 -19.28 12.15 -4.20
CA ARG A 135 -18.68 12.76 -5.40
C ARG A 135 -17.17 12.66 -5.41
N ARG A 136 -16.56 12.53 -4.24
CA ARG A 136 -15.11 12.37 -4.06
C ARG A 136 -14.84 11.39 -2.93
N ILE A 137 -13.85 10.52 -3.13
CA ILE A 137 -13.38 9.55 -2.15
C ILE A 137 -11.89 9.74 -1.98
N LEU A 138 -11.44 9.93 -0.75
CA LEU A 138 -10.04 9.99 -0.37
C LEU A 138 -9.68 8.74 0.43
N ASP A 139 -8.66 8.02 -0.03
CA ASP A 139 -8.03 6.90 0.67
C ASP A 139 -6.70 7.37 1.26
N MET A 140 -6.63 7.43 2.59
CA MET A 140 -5.45 7.87 3.32
C MET A 140 -4.56 6.68 3.66
N ALA A 141 -3.23 6.84 3.53
CA ALA A 141 -2.24 5.76 3.60
C ALA A 141 -2.55 4.64 2.59
N THR A 142 -2.80 5.05 1.37
CA THR A 142 -3.35 4.21 0.30
C THR A 142 -2.38 3.16 -0.23
N GLN A 143 -1.08 3.32 0.01
CA GLN A 143 0.00 2.52 -0.60
C GLN A 143 -0.12 2.53 -2.14
N GLU A 144 -0.36 1.37 -2.76
CA GLU A 144 -0.59 1.24 -4.20
C GLU A 144 -2.06 1.40 -4.63
N GLY A 145 -2.92 1.88 -3.74
CA GLY A 145 -4.33 2.16 -4.06
C GLY A 145 -5.23 0.93 -4.16
N LYS A 146 -4.86 -0.21 -3.59
CA LYS A 146 -5.62 -1.46 -3.73
C LYS A 146 -7.09 -1.33 -3.33
N GLN A 147 -7.40 -0.57 -2.29
CA GLN A 147 -8.77 -0.41 -1.79
C GLN A 147 -9.64 0.45 -2.71
N ILE A 148 -9.02 1.39 -3.42
CA ILE A 148 -9.71 2.37 -4.26
C ILE A 148 -10.44 1.70 -5.43
N TYR A 149 -9.90 0.61 -5.97
CA TYR A 149 -10.56 -0.12 -7.07
C TYR A 149 -11.97 -0.62 -6.72
N ALA A 150 -12.19 -1.01 -5.47
CA ALA A 150 -13.51 -1.38 -5.00
C ALA A 150 -14.46 -0.18 -4.96
N TYR A 151 -13.96 0.98 -4.56
CA TYR A 151 -14.75 2.21 -4.56
C TYR A 151 -15.11 2.66 -5.97
N HIS A 152 -14.21 2.45 -6.95
CA HIS A 152 -14.53 2.69 -8.35
C HIS A 152 -15.71 1.85 -8.84
N GLN A 153 -15.75 0.57 -8.45
CA GLN A 153 -16.84 -0.33 -8.81
C GLN A 153 -18.16 0.04 -8.14
N LEU A 154 -18.13 0.42 -6.87
CA LEU A 154 -19.32 0.72 -6.07
C LEU A 154 -19.86 2.13 -6.27
N PHE A 155 -18.99 3.08 -6.58
CA PHE A 155 -19.30 4.51 -6.75
C PHE A 155 -18.65 5.04 -8.03
N PRO A 156 -19.10 4.58 -9.22
CA PRO A 156 -18.40 4.86 -10.49
C PRO A 156 -18.41 6.35 -10.88
N GLN A 157 -19.23 7.17 -10.23
CA GLN A 157 -19.30 8.62 -10.46
C GLN A 157 -18.38 9.42 -9.52
N ALA A 158 -17.74 8.77 -8.56
CA ALA A 158 -16.85 9.45 -7.63
C ALA A 158 -15.47 9.67 -8.22
N GLU A 159 -14.91 10.85 -8.03
CA GLU A 159 -13.48 11.11 -8.21
C GLU A 159 -12.69 10.44 -7.11
N LEU A 160 -11.61 9.76 -7.47
CA LEU A 160 -10.83 8.93 -6.56
C LEU A 160 -9.47 9.55 -6.27
N TYR A 161 -9.16 9.69 -5.00
CA TYR A 161 -7.91 10.25 -4.51
C TYR A 161 -7.23 9.28 -3.56
N GLY A 162 -5.92 9.10 -3.73
CA GLY A 162 -5.08 8.30 -2.84
C GLY A 162 -3.90 9.13 -2.34
N VAL A 163 -3.65 9.13 -1.04
CA VAL A 163 -2.47 9.78 -0.46
C VAL A 163 -1.64 8.76 0.30
N ASP A 164 -0.33 8.86 0.16
CA ASP A 164 0.64 8.05 0.89
C ASP A 164 1.96 8.81 0.99
N ILE A 165 2.80 8.43 1.91
CA ILE A 165 4.12 9.01 2.09
C ILE A 165 5.18 8.33 1.20
N ALA A 166 4.92 7.09 0.75
CA ALA A 166 5.85 6.26 -0.01
C ALA A 166 5.76 6.51 -1.52
N ALA A 167 6.67 7.31 -2.08
CA ALA A 167 6.74 7.56 -3.52
C ALA A 167 6.80 6.28 -4.38
N PRO A 168 7.60 5.24 -4.03
CA PRO A 168 7.61 3.98 -4.78
C PRO A 168 6.24 3.31 -4.89
N SER A 169 5.48 3.29 -3.80
CA SER A 169 4.14 2.71 -3.77
C SER A 169 3.17 3.49 -4.65
N LEU A 170 3.26 4.82 -4.63
CA LEU A 170 2.40 5.68 -5.44
C LEU A 170 2.71 5.57 -6.92
N ARG A 171 3.99 5.49 -7.33
CA ARG A 171 4.36 5.23 -8.74
C ARG A 171 3.82 3.91 -9.23
N TYR A 172 4.06 2.85 -8.47
CA TYR A 172 3.56 1.53 -8.80
C TYR A 172 2.02 1.50 -8.88
N GLY A 173 1.34 2.11 -7.89
CA GLY A 173 -0.12 2.22 -7.86
C GLY A 173 -0.68 3.00 -9.03
N HIS A 174 -0.04 4.11 -9.41
CA HIS A 174 -0.46 4.92 -10.55
C HIS A 174 -0.31 4.17 -11.88
N ALA A 175 0.81 3.49 -12.10
CA ALA A 175 0.98 2.65 -13.28
C ALA A 175 -0.06 1.53 -13.36
N LYS A 176 -0.39 0.89 -12.24
CA LYS A 176 -1.49 -0.09 -12.17
C LYS A 176 -2.84 0.52 -12.50
N ALA A 177 -3.12 1.72 -12.01
CA ALA A 177 -4.38 2.43 -12.28
C ALA A 177 -4.50 2.76 -13.77
N ILE A 178 -3.42 3.23 -14.41
CA ILE A 178 -3.35 3.45 -15.85
C ILE A 178 -3.65 2.15 -16.62
N ALA A 179 -2.95 1.07 -16.28
CA ALA A 179 -3.13 -0.22 -16.94
C ALA A 179 -4.54 -0.81 -16.76
N ALA A 180 -5.21 -0.49 -15.66
CA ALA A 180 -6.59 -0.89 -15.38
C ALA A 180 -7.65 0.07 -15.97
N GLY A 181 -7.25 1.21 -16.52
CA GLY A 181 -8.17 2.24 -17.00
C GLY A 181 -8.98 2.92 -15.89
N VAL A 182 -8.46 2.93 -14.65
CA VAL A 182 -9.14 3.53 -13.49
C VAL A 182 -8.51 4.87 -13.16
N PRO A 183 -9.25 6.00 -13.28
CA PRO A 183 -8.72 7.32 -13.00
C PRO A 183 -8.58 7.56 -11.48
N ILE A 184 -7.35 7.44 -10.98
CA ILE A 184 -7.02 7.71 -9.57
C ILE A 184 -6.01 8.86 -9.51
N HIS A 185 -6.27 9.82 -8.64
CA HIS A 185 -5.36 10.93 -8.38
C HIS A 185 -4.51 10.63 -7.15
N PHE A 186 -3.26 10.27 -7.38
CA PHE A 186 -2.30 9.99 -6.31
C PHE A 186 -1.50 11.22 -5.93
N SER A 187 -1.25 11.40 -4.63
CA SER A 187 -0.42 12.47 -4.11
C SER A 187 0.45 12.02 -2.96
N GLN A 188 1.75 12.34 -3.00
CA GLN A 188 2.65 12.07 -1.90
C GLN A 188 2.44 13.09 -0.79
N GLN A 189 2.01 12.64 0.37
CA GLN A 189 1.76 13.46 1.54
C GLN A 189 1.96 12.63 2.81
N ASN A 190 2.35 13.31 3.88
CA ASN A 190 2.26 12.77 5.23
C ASN A 190 0.83 13.03 5.75
N CYS A 191 0.05 12.00 5.99
CA CYS A 191 -1.36 12.06 6.40
C CYS A 191 -1.59 11.41 7.78
#